data_20b4de81a9e40ec68fead52a94f71d44
#
_entry.id   20b4de81a9e40ec68fead52a94f71d44
#
_cell.length_a   1.000
_cell.length_b   1.000
_cell.length_c   1.000
_cell.angle_alpha   90.00
_cell.angle_beta   90.00
_cell.angle_gamma   90.00
#
_symmetry.space_group_name_H-M   'P 1'
#
loop_
_entity.id
_entity.type
_entity.pdbx_description
1 polymer ?
#
loop_
_entity_poly.entity_id
_entity_poly.type
_entity_poly.pdbx_seq_one_letter_code
_entity_poly.pdbx_strand_id
1 'polypeptide(L)'
;MRSEPKVLQFNDCAFVARNMVRAAARAGIDWAYMPPEQVRPMTAAPANPLLAKARFIPFVARRALRLREADVVHVHYGTSARLLRERGMPRRPYALTLHGTDIRKQWADPQFHGEIQQAIDGAVHVFFANNDTAENARRARPDAEFLPALVDATALPAWNPGGRPSILFVSRWDDDKGVERQLELARKLSTAVGNRAEILGLNWGPGADAARRNGVTLLERMPQDDFHRIMAHAHMTIGQATNNFATSEFEALCMGAPLAALGSRLPRPDDGTTPPVIEGTEAEVVEQVVAALDDPVAVTKRLGGRDWALPRYDAATFVPRLAALYAGIATGD
;
A
#
# COMPACT_ATOMS: atom_id res chain seq x y z
N MET A 1 -34.35 13.90 0.06
CA MET A 1 -33.11 13.10 -0.04
C MET A 1 -31.97 14.02 0.39
N ARG A 2 -31.19 13.66 1.42
CA ARG A 2 -29.95 14.40 1.74
C ARG A 2 -28.98 14.17 0.58
N SER A 3 -28.35 15.23 0.10
CA SER A 3 -27.28 15.11 -0.90
C SER A 3 -26.12 14.29 -0.33
N GLU A 4 -25.49 13.43 -1.14
CA GLU A 4 -24.28 12.72 -0.74
C GLU A 4 -23.19 13.74 -0.34
N PRO A 5 -22.42 13.49 0.75
CA PRO A 5 -21.38 14.39 1.17
C PRO A 5 -20.25 14.45 0.15
N LYS A 6 -19.71 15.63 -0.06
CA LYS A 6 -18.50 15.84 -0.88
C LYS A 6 -17.28 15.39 -0.08
N VAL A 7 -16.71 14.25 -0.44
CA VAL A 7 -15.54 13.66 0.24
C VAL A 7 -14.27 14.00 -0.51
N LEU A 8 -13.24 14.46 0.22
CA LEU A 8 -11.91 14.69 -0.32
C LEU A 8 -10.94 13.62 0.23
N GLN A 9 -10.43 12.77 -0.65
CA GLN A 9 -9.28 11.91 -0.34
C GLN A 9 -8.00 12.76 -0.42
N PHE A 10 -7.39 13.02 0.74
CA PHE A 10 -6.31 13.99 0.91
C PHE A 10 -4.97 13.29 1.14
N ASN A 11 -3.98 13.58 0.31
CA ASN A 11 -2.73 12.87 0.19
C ASN A 11 -2.95 11.43 -0.32
N ASP A 12 -1.89 10.65 -0.44
CA ASP A 12 -1.95 9.24 -0.77
C ASP A 12 -0.73 8.51 -0.21
N CYS A 13 -0.89 7.23 0.06
CA CYS A 13 0.18 6.34 0.42
C CYS A 13 -0.02 5.02 -0.34
N ALA A 14 0.97 4.64 -1.14
CA ALA A 14 0.94 3.40 -1.93
C ALA A 14 -0.32 3.25 -2.82
N PHE A 15 -0.82 4.35 -3.36
CA PHE A 15 -1.99 4.44 -4.23
C PHE A 15 -3.34 4.03 -3.60
N VAL A 16 -3.41 3.89 -2.29
CA VAL A 16 -4.62 3.44 -1.59
C VAL A 16 -5.78 4.42 -1.80
N ALA A 17 -5.54 5.73 -1.62
CA ALA A 17 -6.57 6.75 -1.85
C ALA A 17 -7.04 6.77 -3.30
N ARG A 18 -6.13 6.66 -4.26
CA ARG A 18 -6.47 6.58 -5.68
C ARG A 18 -7.33 5.37 -6.00
N ASN A 19 -7.00 4.19 -5.43
CA ASN A 19 -7.76 2.97 -5.62
C ASN A 19 -9.19 3.11 -5.07
N MET A 20 -9.35 3.74 -3.90
CA MET A 20 -10.65 4.04 -3.30
C MET A 20 -11.49 4.96 -4.19
N VAL A 21 -10.91 6.05 -4.71
CA VAL A 21 -11.59 6.99 -5.60
C VAL A 21 -12.04 6.31 -6.89
N ARG A 22 -11.18 5.51 -7.51
CA ARG A 22 -11.53 4.75 -8.73
C ARG A 22 -12.66 3.76 -8.50
N ALA A 23 -12.63 3.04 -7.38
CA ALA A 23 -13.70 2.11 -7.02
C ALA A 23 -15.02 2.84 -6.73
N ALA A 24 -14.99 3.96 -6.02
CA ALA A 24 -16.15 4.80 -5.75
C ALA A 24 -16.78 5.34 -7.05
N ALA A 25 -15.95 5.85 -7.98
CA ALA A 25 -16.44 6.34 -9.26
C ALA A 25 -17.19 5.26 -10.07
N ARG A 26 -16.69 4.01 -10.05
CA ARG A 26 -17.42 2.88 -10.67
C ARG A 26 -18.75 2.55 -9.99
N ALA A 27 -18.85 2.82 -8.69
CA ALA A 27 -20.09 2.69 -7.93
C ALA A 27 -21.03 3.91 -8.08
N GLY A 28 -20.67 4.90 -8.92
CA GLY A 28 -21.46 6.13 -9.13
C GLY A 28 -21.26 7.18 -8.04
N ILE A 29 -20.25 7.04 -7.17
CA ILE A 29 -19.95 7.96 -6.08
C ILE A 29 -18.74 8.82 -6.45
N ASP A 30 -18.88 10.14 -6.41
CA ASP A 30 -17.83 11.09 -6.78
C ASP A 30 -17.05 11.56 -5.55
N TRP A 31 -15.92 10.90 -5.28
CA TRP A 31 -14.95 11.36 -4.28
C TRP A 31 -13.83 12.17 -4.95
N ALA A 32 -13.58 13.36 -4.45
CA ALA A 32 -12.47 14.18 -4.91
C ALA A 32 -11.12 13.58 -4.47
N TYR A 33 -10.09 13.70 -5.32
CA TYR A 33 -8.75 13.19 -5.06
C TYR A 33 -7.71 14.31 -5.12
N MET A 34 -6.87 14.38 -4.09
CA MET A 34 -5.74 15.31 -4.01
C MET A 34 -4.45 14.52 -3.73
N PRO A 35 -3.72 14.10 -4.78
CA PRO A 35 -2.51 13.29 -4.65
C PRO A 35 -1.35 14.07 -4.02
N PRO A 36 -0.28 13.40 -3.54
CA PRO A 36 0.86 14.01 -2.85
C PRO A 36 1.48 15.21 -3.57
N GLU A 37 1.63 15.12 -4.88
CA GLU A 37 2.18 16.18 -5.75
C GLU A 37 1.29 17.41 -5.90
N GLN A 38 0.04 17.33 -5.47
CA GLN A 38 -0.87 18.47 -5.35
C GLN A 38 -0.93 19.02 -3.91
N VAL A 39 -0.59 18.19 -2.93
CA VAL A 39 -0.60 18.55 -1.51
C VAL A 39 0.62 19.39 -1.14
N ARG A 40 1.80 19.03 -1.66
CA ARG A 40 3.09 19.68 -1.34
C ARG A 40 4.09 19.54 -2.49
N PRO A 41 5.12 20.40 -2.54
CA PRO A 41 6.20 20.26 -3.52
C PRO A 41 6.94 18.93 -3.30
N MET A 42 7.14 18.16 -4.38
CA MET A 42 7.89 16.89 -4.35
C MET A 42 9.35 17.03 -4.80
N THR A 43 9.74 18.21 -5.29
CA THR A 43 11.11 18.51 -5.71
C THR A 43 11.95 19.08 -4.57
N ALA A 44 13.27 19.07 -4.70
CA ALA A 44 14.19 19.71 -3.76
C ALA A 44 13.89 21.21 -3.62
N ALA A 45 14.16 21.78 -2.43
CA ALA A 45 13.97 23.21 -2.21
C ALA A 45 15.01 24.01 -3.02
N PRO A 46 14.60 25.16 -3.63
CA PRO A 46 15.56 26.11 -4.18
C PRO A 46 16.54 26.61 -3.11
N ALA A 47 17.76 26.93 -3.53
CA ALA A 47 18.77 27.48 -2.61
C ALA A 47 18.36 28.83 -2.01
N ASN A 48 17.60 29.65 -2.75
CA ASN A 48 17.10 30.92 -2.26
C ASN A 48 15.96 30.71 -1.24
N PRO A 49 16.10 31.19 0.02
CA PRO A 49 15.08 30.98 1.07
C PRO A 49 13.72 31.59 0.77
N LEU A 50 13.65 32.71 0.05
CA LEU A 50 12.38 33.34 -0.33
C LEU A 50 11.65 32.49 -1.37
N LEU A 51 12.36 31.98 -2.39
CA LEU A 51 11.81 31.08 -3.40
C LEU A 51 11.39 29.75 -2.77
N ALA A 52 12.20 29.24 -1.81
CA ALA A 52 11.89 28.03 -1.05
C ALA A 52 10.57 28.13 -0.28
N LYS A 53 10.24 29.31 0.27
CA LYS A 53 8.94 29.59 0.90
C LYS A 53 7.85 29.83 -0.13
N ALA A 54 8.09 30.68 -1.13
CA ALA A 54 7.11 31.06 -2.13
C ALA A 54 6.56 29.86 -2.93
N ARG A 55 7.38 28.81 -3.15
CA ARG A 55 6.94 27.60 -3.85
C ARG A 55 5.75 26.88 -3.19
N PHE A 56 5.48 27.12 -1.89
CA PHE A 56 4.33 26.52 -1.21
C PHE A 56 3.01 27.24 -1.49
N ILE A 57 3.03 28.50 -1.95
CA ILE A 57 1.84 29.33 -2.16
C ILE A 57 0.78 28.62 -3.04
N PRO A 58 1.10 28.08 -4.22
CA PRO A 58 0.10 27.42 -5.06
C PRO A 58 -0.50 26.15 -4.39
N PHE A 59 0.29 25.44 -3.58
CA PHE A 59 -0.20 24.28 -2.83
C PHE A 59 -1.14 24.69 -1.71
N VAL A 60 -0.81 25.75 -0.96
CA VAL A 60 -1.67 26.33 0.09
C VAL A 60 -3.00 26.77 -0.51
N ALA A 61 -2.97 27.53 -1.61
CA ALA A 61 -4.19 28.01 -2.28
C ALA A 61 -5.06 26.83 -2.79
N ARG A 62 -4.44 25.82 -3.41
CA ARG A 62 -5.15 24.62 -3.89
C ARG A 62 -5.78 23.86 -2.74
N ARG A 63 -5.04 23.62 -1.64
CA ARG A 63 -5.59 22.96 -0.43
C ARG A 63 -6.78 23.72 0.13
N ALA A 64 -6.66 25.05 0.27
CA ALA A 64 -7.75 25.87 0.78
C ALA A 64 -9.01 25.80 -0.10
N LEU A 65 -8.85 25.78 -1.43
CA LEU A 65 -9.96 25.63 -2.37
C LEU A 65 -10.63 24.27 -2.20
N ARG A 66 -9.85 23.16 -2.27
CA ARG A 66 -10.38 21.81 -2.15
C ARG A 66 -11.05 21.54 -0.80
N LEU A 67 -10.50 22.10 0.28
CA LEU A 67 -11.13 22.01 1.61
C LEU A 67 -12.43 22.79 1.71
N ARG A 68 -12.59 23.91 0.98
CA ARG A 68 -13.86 24.64 0.92
C ARG A 68 -14.96 23.85 0.23
N GLU A 69 -14.60 23.10 -0.79
CA GLU A 69 -15.53 22.27 -1.58
C GLU A 69 -15.95 20.99 -0.86
N ALA A 70 -15.13 20.49 0.08
CA ALA A 70 -15.38 19.24 0.79
C ALA A 70 -16.27 19.42 2.02
N ASP A 71 -17.11 18.44 2.31
CA ASP A 71 -17.84 18.31 3.59
C ASP A 71 -17.03 17.46 4.57
N VAL A 72 -16.35 16.42 4.08
CA VAL A 72 -15.52 15.48 4.85
C VAL A 72 -14.18 15.29 4.16
N VAL A 73 -13.11 15.10 4.94
CA VAL A 73 -11.77 14.80 4.42
C VAL A 73 -11.35 13.43 4.93
N HIS A 74 -10.83 12.57 4.06
CA HIS A 74 -10.10 11.39 4.48
C HIS A 74 -8.60 11.64 4.29
N VAL A 75 -7.86 11.72 5.37
CA VAL A 75 -6.43 12.00 5.38
C VAL A 75 -5.64 10.70 5.37
N HIS A 76 -4.74 10.58 4.42
CA HIS A 76 -3.80 9.46 4.38
C HIS A 76 -2.44 9.89 4.91
N TYR A 77 -2.00 9.24 5.99
CA TYR A 77 -0.77 9.46 6.71
C TYR A 77 -0.84 10.55 7.80
N GLY A 78 -0.44 10.21 9.03
CA GLY A 78 -0.63 11.04 10.22
C GLY A 78 -0.04 12.46 10.12
N THR A 79 1.20 12.63 9.61
CA THR A 79 1.81 13.95 9.47
C THR A 79 1.13 14.84 8.42
N SER A 80 0.29 14.28 7.54
CA SER A 80 -0.44 15.06 6.55
C SER A 80 -1.59 15.86 7.17
N ALA A 81 -2.13 15.43 8.31
CA ALA A 81 -3.23 16.10 8.99
C ALA A 81 -2.88 17.52 9.48
N ARG A 82 -1.59 17.80 9.75
CA ARG A 82 -1.15 19.17 10.10
C ARG A 82 -1.50 20.19 9.02
N LEU A 83 -1.49 19.78 7.74
CA LEU A 83 -1.78 20.66 6.61
C LEU A 83 -3.22 21.15 6.58
N LEU A 84 -4.15 20.41 7.21
CA LEU A 84 -5.53 20.83 7.38
C LEU A 84 -5.68 21.90 8.49
N ARG A 85 -4.67 21.98 9.38
CA ARG A 85 -4.66 22.88 10.54
C ARG A 85 -3.83 24.14 10.31
N GLU A 86 -3.19 24.29 9.16
CA GLU A 86 -2.46 25.51 8.81
C GLU A 86 -3.37 26.74 8.88
N ARG A 87 -2.79 27.90 9.21
CA ARG A 87 -3.54 29.16 9.33
C ARG A 87 -4.24 29.50 8.00
N GLY A 88 -5.54 29.77 8.08
CA GLY A 88 -6.37 30.11 6.92
C GLY A 88 -6.96 28.93 6.18
N MET A 89 -6.69 27.69 6.61
CA MET A 89 -7.36 26.52 6.07
C MET A 89 -8.79 26.39 6.59
N PRO A 90 -9.77 26.10 5.73
CA PRO A 90 -11.12 25.75 6.16
C PRO A 90 -11.09 24.51 7.05
N ARG A 91 -11.76 24.55 8.19
CA ARG A 91 -11.88 23.41 9.09
C ARG A 91 -12.95 22.45 8.56
N ARG A 92 -12.59 21.20 8.47
CA ARG A 92 -13.48 20.11 8.05
C ARG A 92 -13.30 18.92 8.99
N PRO A 93 -14.36 18.19 9.32
CA PRO A 93 -14.23 16.91 10.00
C PRO A 93 -13.45 15.97 9.10
N TYR A 94 -12.65 15.09 9.73
CA TYR A 94 -11.84 14.17 8.94
C TYR A 94 -11.74 12.78 9.55
N ALA A 95 -11.67 11.78 8.67
CA ALA A 95 -11.14 10.45 8.96
C ALA A 95 -9.64 10.42 8.70
N LEU A 96 -8.90 9.59 9.43
CA LEU A 96 -7.45 9.44 9.28
C LEU A 96 -7.10 7.96 9.08
N THR A 97 -6.35 7.64 8.02
CA THR A 97 -5.69 6.34 7.89
C THR A 97 -4.19 6.44 8.19
N LEU A 98 -3.74 5.63 9.15
CA LEU A 98 -2.35 5.44 9.53
C LEU A 98 -1.73 4.32 8.66
N HIS A 99 -0.65 4.64 7.92
CA HIS A 99 -0.09 3.78 6.88
C HIS A 99 1.19 3.01 7.25
N GLY A 100 1.51 2.93 8.50
CA GLY A 100 2.62 2.12 8.99
C GLY A 100 3.75 2.96 9.57
N THR A 101 4.58 3.65 8.79
CA THR A 101 5.72 4.41 9.33
C THR A 101 5.30 5.47 10.34
N ASP A 102 4.17 6.12 10.12
CA ASP A 102 3.58 7.11 11.03
C ASP A 102 3.25 6.53 12.40
N ILE A 103 2.62 5.36 12.48
CA ILE A 103 2.23 4.74 13.75
C ILE A 103 3.27 3.73 14.27
N ARG A 104 4.07 3.12 13.38
CA ARG A 104 5.11 2.13 13.79
C ARG A 104 6.36 2.80 14.35
N LYS A 105 6.82 3.90 13.70
CA LYS A 105 8.09 4.57 14.00
C LYS A 105 7.87 5.98 14.54
N GLN A 106 7.17 6.84 13.80
CA GLN A 106 7.07 8.26 14.12
C GLN A 106 6.23 8.52 15.39
N TRP A 107 5.17 7.76 15.64
CA TRP A 107 4.39 7.91 16.86
C TRP A 107 5.20 7.53 18.12
N ALA A 108 6.14 6.59 18.02
CA ALA A 108 7.04 6.21 19.10
C ALA A 108 8.22 7.19 19.27
N ASP A 109 8.52 8.02 18.26
CA ASP A 109 9.60 8.98 18.27
C ASP A 109 9.15 10.29 18.95
N PRO A 110 9.81 10.73 20.05
CA PRO A 110 9.45 11.98 20.75
C PRO A 110 9.39 13.21 19.83
N GLN A 111 10.18 13.24 18.75
CA GLN A 111 10.17 14.36 17.79
C GLN A 111 8.84 14.47 17.03
N PHE A 112 8.19 13.37 16.73
CA PHE A 112 6.96 13.32 15.91
C PHE A 112 5.72 12.94 16.70
N HIS A 113 5.89 12.37 17.90
CA HIS A 113 4.77 11.85 18.72
C HIS A 113 3.64 12.85 18.86
N GLY A 114 3.95 14.08 19.29
CA GLY A 114 2.92 15.10 19.52
C GLY A 114 2.16 15.49 18.26
N GLU A 115 2.82 15.53 17.09
CA GLU A 115 2.16 15.81 15.81
C GLU A 115 1.22 14.69 15.39
N ILE A 116 1.68 13.44 15.52
CA ILE A 116 0.87 12.25 15.16
C ILE A 116 -0.29 12.08 16.12
N GLN A 117 -0.05 12.18 17.45
CA GLN A 117 -1.13 12.08 18.44
C GLN A 117 -2.19 13.15 18.24
N GLN A 118 -1.78 14.40 17.98
CA GLN A 118 -2.72 15.48 17.68
C GLN A 118 -3.53 15.21 16.38
N ALA A 119 -2.94 14.52 15.40
CA ALA A 119 -3.68 14.11 14.20
C ALA A 119 -4.72 13.04 14.52
N ILE A 120 -4.38 12.09 15.38
CA ILE A 120 -5.26 11.01 15.85
C ILE A 120 -6.40 11.58 16.68
N ASP A 121 -6.12 12.44 17.67
CA ASP A 121 -7.11 13.02 18.57
C ASP A 121 -8.11 13.94 17.86
N GLY A 122 -7.66 14.63 16.82
CA GLY A 122 -8.51 15.53 16.02
C GLY A 122 -9.34 14.82 14.94
N ALA A 123 -9.12 13.55 14.68
CA ALA A 123 -9.90 12.77 13.71
C ALA A 123 -11.23 12.32 14.31
N VAL A 124 -12.32 12.40 13.54
CA VAL A 124 -13.61 11.81 13.92
C VAL A 124 -13.52 10.29 13.91
N HIS A 125 -12.79 9.73 12.95
CA HIS A 125 -12.57 8.28 12.83
C HIS A 125 -11.10 7.99 12.46
N VAL A 126 -10.51 6.94 13.05
CA VAL A 126 -9.12 6.55 12.81
C VAL A 126 -9.06 5.13 12.29
N PHE A 127 -8.36 4.96 11.17
CA PHE A 127 -8.01 3.68 10.61
C PHE A 127 -6.50 3.42 10.73
N PHE A 128 -6.12 2.14 10.73
CA PHE A 128 -4.74 1.70 10.52
C PHE A 128 -4.70 0.61 9.43
N ALA A 129 -3.64 0.60 8.60
CA ALA A 129 -3.63 -0.20 7.38
C ALA A 129 -2.76 -1.47 7.43
N ASN A 130 -1.89 -1.61 8.45
CA ASN A 130 -0.95 -2.72 8.54
C ASN A 130 -1.20 -3.58 9.78
N ASN A 131 -1.14 -4.91 9.62
CA ASN A 131 -1.40 -5.86 10.69
C ASN A 131 -0.48 -5.66 11.90
N ASP A 132 0.80 -5.38 11.67
CA ASP A 132 1.82 -5.18 12.69
C ASP A 132 1.71 -3.86 13.46
N THR A 133 0.81 -2.98 13.06
CA THR A 133 0.60 -1.68 13.73
C THR A 133 -0.65 -1.64 14.60
N ALA A 134 -1.40 -2.73 14.66
CA ALA A 134 -2.68 -2.81 15.38
C ALA A 134 -2.55 -2.44 16.87
N GLU A 135 -1.52 -2.93 17.55
CA GLU A 135 -1.28 -2.62 18.96
C GLU A 135 -1.02 -1.12 19.17
N ASN A 136 -0.07 -0.54 18.41
CA ASN A 136 0.24 0.88 18.53
C ASN A 136 -0.95 1.77 18.18
N ALA A 137 -1.70 1.42 17.13
CA ALA A 137 -2.88 2.17 16.70
C ALA A 137 -3.96 2.18 17.81
N ARG A 138 -4.24 1.04 18.42
CA ARG A 138 -5.23 0.91 19.52
C ARG A 138 -4.72 1.52 20.82
N ARG A 139 -3.42 1.56 21.06
CA ARG A 139 -2.85 2.32 22.20
C ARG A 139 -2.99 3.82 21.99
N ALA A 140 -2.77 4.31 20.76
CA ALA A 140 -2.94 5.72 20.44
C ALA A 140 -4.42 6.14 20.40
N ARG A 141 -5.30 5.25 19.94
CA ARG A 141 -6.76 5.45 19.83
C ARG A 141 -7.48 4.10 19.99
N PRO A 142 -8.13 3.80 21.15
CA PRO A 142 -8.71 2.49 21.44
C PRO A 142 -9.78 2.01 20.45
N ASP A 143 -10.52 2.92 19.82
CA ASP A 143 -11.53 2.66 18.79
C ASP A 143 -10.98 2.68 17.36
N ALA A 144 -9.65 2.71 17.19
CA ALA A 144 -9.07 2.65 15.84
C ALA A 144 -9.40 1.31 15.15
N GLU A 145 -9.87 1.41 13.91
CA GLU A 145 -10.32 0.28 13.12
C GLU A 145 -9.28 -0.15 12.07
N PHE A 146 -9.28 -1.42 11.73
CA PHE A 146 -8.46 -1.92 10.63
C PHE A 146 -9.12 -1.64 9.28
N LEU A 147 -8.43 -0.88 8.42
CA LEU A 147 -8.74 -0.66 7.02
C LEU A 147 -7.49 -1.00 6.21
N PRO A 148 -7.43 -2.16 5.53
CA PRO A 148 -6.23 -2.60 4.85
C PRO A 148 -5.83 -1.66 3.70
N ALA A 149 -4.60 -1.80 3.21
CA ALA A 149 -4.17 -1.12 1.99
C ALA A 149 -4.99 -1.63 0.80
N LEU A 150 -6.02 -0.87 0.43
CA LEU A 150 -7.00 -1.27 -0.58
C LEU A 150 -6.42 -1.26 -1.99
N VAL A 151 -6.78 -2.26 -2.76
CA VAL A 151 -6.38 -2.50 -4.14
C VAL A 151 -7.57 -2.25 -5.05
N ASP A 152 -7.35 -1.68 -6.22
CA ASP A 152 -8.35 -1.58 -7.27
C ASP A 152 -8.33 -2.87 -8.14
N ALA A 153 -8.94 -3.95 -7.64
CA ALA A 153 -8.88 -5.25 -8.28
C ALA A 153 -9.48 -5.27 -9.71
N THR A 154 -10.43 -4.38 -9.99
CA THR A 154 -11.04 -4.26 -11.32
C THR A 154 -10.06 -3.67 -12.35
N ALA A 155 -9.08 -2.87 -11.93
CA ALA A 155 -8.07 -2.30 -12.81
C ALA A 155 -6.86 -3.23 -13.01
N LEU A 156 -6.75 -4.30 -12.23
CA LEU A 156 -5.65 -5.24 -12.37
C LEU A 156 -5.87 -6.20 -13.55
N PRO A 157 -4.82 -6.51 -14.32
CA PRO A 157 -4.88 -7.60 -15.29
C PRO A 157 -5.08 -8.94 -14.57
N ALA A 158 -5.82 -9.84 -15.20
CA ALA A 158 -5.90 -11.22 -14.71
C ALA A 158 -4.52 -11.89 -14.85
N TRP A 159 -4.11 -12.66 -13.85
CA TRP A 159 -2.89 -13.43 -13.91
C TRP A 159 -3.00 -14.50 -15.00
N ASN A 160 -2.01 -14.52 -15.88
CA ASN A 160 -1.91 -15.44 -17.00
C ASN A 160 -0.41 -15.63 -17.29
N PRO A 161 0.26 -16.59 -16.62
CA PRO A 161 1.69 -16.81 -16.78
C PRO A 161 2.00 -17.20 -18.22
N GLY A 162 3.07 -16.66 -18.77
CA GLY A 162 3.42 -16.92 -20.16
C GLY A 162 4.86 -16.56 -20.49
N GLY A 163 5.33 -17.07 -21.65
CA GLY A 163 6.69 -16.87 -22.09
C GLY A 163 7.68 -17.75 -21.34
N ARG A 164 8.91 -17.25 -21.15
CA ARG A 164 9.94 -17.93 -20.37
C ARG A 164 9.52 -17.97 -18.88
N PRO A 165 9.69 -19.11 -18.18
CA PRO A 165 9.42 -19.16 -16.76
C PRO A 165 10.13 -18.04 -16.01
N SER A 166 9.41 -17.35 -15.11
CA SER A 166 9.94 -16.20 -14.39
C SER A 166 9.44 -16.14 -12.94
N ILE A 167 10.32 -15.66 -12.06
CA ILE A 167 10.09 -15.40 -10.66
C ILE A 167 10.26 -13.89 -10.45
N LEU A 168 9.24 -13.20 -9.97
CA LEU A 168 9.25 -11.74 -9.78
C LEU A 168 9.26 -11.37 -8.30
N PHE A 169 10.30 -10.68 -7.84
CA PHE A 169 10.30 -9.99 -6.56
C PHE A 169 9.48 -8.71 -6.68
N VAL A 170 8.35 -8.64 -5.96
CA VAL A 170 7.39 -7.53 -6.09
C VAL A 170 7.66 -6.36 -5.16
N SER A 171 8.60 -6.48 -4.23
CA SER A 171 8.98 -5.42 -3.31
C SER A 171 10.35 -4.82 -3.63
N ARG A 172 10.59 -3.60 -3.17
CA ARG A 172 11.92 -2.95 -3.28
C ARG A 172 12.93 -3.61 -2.34
N TRP A 173 14.22 -3.44 -2.63
CA TRP A 173 15.36 -3.95 -1.86
C TRP A 173 15.76 -2.97 -0.76
N ASP A 174 15.05 -3.01 0.37
CA ASP A 174 15.15 -2.03 1.45
C ASP A 174 15.06 -2.72 2.81
N ASP A 175 15.68 -2.14 3.85
CA ASP A 175 15.70 -2.70 5.21
C ASP A 175 14.29 -2.93 5.75
N ASP A 176 13.38 -1.98 5.49
CA ASP A 176 11.97 -2.11 5.88
C ASP A 176 11.25 -3.29 5.20
N LYS A 177 11.88 -3.91 4.21
CA LYS A 177 11.39 -5.07 3.45
C LYS A 177 12.14 -6.36 3.75
N GLY A 178 13.13 -6.29 4.67
CA GLY A 178 13.97 -7.43 5.00
C GLY A 178 14.98 -7.77 3.90
N VAL A 179 15.68 -6.75 3.40
CA VAL A 179 16.57 -6.83 2.23
C VAL A 179 17.61 -7.95 2.34
N GLU A 180 18.26 -8.14 3.49
CA GLU A 180 19.28 -9.18 3.66
C GLU A 180 18.71 -10.57 3.36
N ARG A 181 17.54 -10.88 3.90
CA ARG A 181 16.85 -12.15 3.67
C ARG A 181 16.34 -12.29 2.23
N GLN A 182 15.87 -11.18 1.62
CA GLN A 182 15.48 -11.18 0.21
C GLN A 182 16.69 -11.48 -0.70
N LEU A 183 17.85 -10.89 -0.42
CA LEU A 183 19.07 -11.09 -1.19
C LEU A 183 19.58 -12.54 -1.09
N GLU A 184 19.53 -13.11 0.10
CA GLU A 184 19.90 -14.53 0.29
C GLU A 184 18.93 -15.49 -0.43
N LEU A 185 17.62 -15.21 -0.35
CA LEU A 185 16.61 -15.95 -1.11
C LEU A 185 16.85 -15.84 -2.62
N ALA A 186 17.12 -14.64 -3.12
CA ALA A 186 17.40 -14.41 -4.54
C ALA A 186 18.62 -15.22 -5.02
N ARG A 187 19.70 -15.23 -4.23
CA ARG A 187 20.90 -16.01 -4.51
C ARG A 187 20.61 -17.52 -4.57
N LYS A 188 19.87 -18.04 -3.58
CA LYS A 188 19.49 -19.46 -3.53
C LYS A 188 18.58 -19.86 -4.70
N LEU A 189 17.57 -19.04 -5.01
CA LEU A 189 16.70 -19.25 -6.16
C LEU A 189 17.50 -19.22 -7.46
N SER A 190 18.39 -18.25 -7.66
CA SER A 190 19.24 -18.15 -8.85
C SER A 190 20.08 -19.42 -9.04
N THR A 191 20.65 -19.95 -7.97
CA THR A 191 21.40 -21.22 -8.02
C THR A 191 20.49 -22.41 -8.35
N ALA A 192 19.31 -22.48 -7.75
CA ALA A 192 18.39 -23.61 -7.88
C ALA A 192 17.70 -23.67 -9.25
N VAL A 193 17.31 -22.51 -9.80
CA VAL A 193 16.63 -22.49 -11.12
C VAL A 193 17.61 -22.50 -12.29
N GLY A 194 18.83 -21.99 -12.12
CA GLY A 194 19.83 -21.89 -13.20
C GLY A 194 19.24 -21.20 -14.44
N ASN A 195 19.28 -21.87 -15.57
CA ASN A 195 18.74 -21.37 -16.83
C ASN A 195 17.23 -21.67 -17.06
N ARG A 196 16.58 -22.40 -16.13
CA ARG A 196 15.16 -22.79 -16.27
C ARG A 196 14.20 -21.61 -16.17
N ALA A 197 14.54 -20.62 -15.36
CA ALA A 197 13.70 -19.46 -15.15
C ALA A 197 14.54 -18.19 -15.06
N GLU A 198 13.92 -17.06 -15.35
CA GLU A 198 14.47 -15.73 -15.10
C GLU A 198 13.99 -15.22 -13.73
N ILE A 199 14.91 -14.56 -12.99
CA ILE A 199 14.56 -13.90 -11.74
C ILE A 199 14.52 -12.39 -11.99
N LEU A 200 13.38 -11.78 -11.77
CA LEU A 200 13.11 -10.38 -11.99
C LEU A 200 12.95 -9.64 -10.66
N GLY A 201 13.29 -8.36 -10.62
CA GLY A 201 13.05 -7.49 -9.46
C GLY A 201 13.17 -6.03 -9.84
N LEU A 202 12.67 -5.13 -8.98
CA LEU A 202 12.71 -3.69 -9.24
C LEU A 202 14.12 -3.13 -9.05
N ASN A 203 14.57 -2.24 -9.95
CA ASN A 203 15.76 -1.42 -9.74
C ASN A 203 15.45 -0.28 -8.74
N TRP A 204 15.13 -0.67 -7.50
CA TRP A 204 14.70 0.25 -6.47
C TRP A 204 15.11 -0.21 -5.06
N GLY A 205 15.78 0.67 -4.34
CA GLY A 205 16.27 0.47 -2.98
C GLY A 205 17.79 0.30 -2.92
N PRO A 206 18.39 0.50 -1.75
CA PRO A 206 19.85 0.43 -1.58
C PRO A 206 20.43 -0.96 -1.87
N GLY A 207 19.63 -2.02 -1.75
CA GLY A 207 20.04 -3.40 -2.04
C GLY A 207 19.96 -3.81 -3.51
N ALA A 208 19.50 -2.96 -4.43
CA ALA A 208 19.27 -3.33 -5.84
C ALA A 208 20.53 -3.86 -6.54
N ASP A 209 21.69 -3.21 -6.37
CA ASP A 209 22.95 -3.70 -6.96
C ASP A 209 23.40 -5.05 -6.39
N ALA A 210 23.12 -5.31 -5.12
CA ALA A 210 23.38 -6.63 -4.53
C ALA A 210 22.44 -7.69 -5.10
N ALA A 211 21.16 -7.36 -5.34
CA ALA A 211 20.21 -8.25 -5.99
C ALA A 211 20.69 -8.63 -7.42
N ARG A 212 21.19 -7.66 -8.20
CA ARG A 212 21.77 -7.92 -9.52
C ARG A 212 22.94 -8.90 -9.44
N ARG A 213 23.85 -8.72 -8.48
CA ARG A 213 24.98 -9.67 -8.27
C ARG A 213 24.51 -11.06 -7.86
N ASN A 214 23.35 -11.18 -7.25
CA ASN A 214 22.72 -12.45 -6.87
C ASN A 214 21.86 -13.08 -7.97
N GLY A 215 21.98 -12.59 -9.22
CA GLY A 215 21.32 -13.18 -10.39
C GLY A 215 19.93 -12.62 -10.70
N VAL A 216 19.54 -11.49 -10.10
CA VAL A 216 18.27 -10.81 -10.40
C VAL A 216 18.46 -9.87 -11.60
N THR A 217 17.63 -10.02 -12.63
CA THR A 217 17.46 -9.02 -13.70
C THR A 217 16.62 -7.87 -13.16
N LEU A 218 17.21 -6.68 -13.09
CA LEU A 218 16.55 -5.52 -12.54
C LEU A 218 15.72 -4.79 -13.59
N LEU A 219 14.46 -4.57 -13.27
CA LEU A 219 13.50 -3.79 -14.03
C LEU A 219 13.60 -2.31 -13.64
N GLU A 220 13.81 -1.44 -14.62
CA GLU A 220 13.82 0.01 -14.40
C GLU A 220 12.45 0.52 -13.90
N ARG A 221 12.45 1.68 -13.23
CA ARG A 221 11.20 2.29 -12.77
C ARG A 221 10.27 2.55 -13.94
N MET A 222 9.05 2.09 -13.81
CA MET A 222 8.02 2.15 -14.84
C MET A 222 6.68 2.60 -14.23
N PRO A 223 5.69 2.98 -15.06
CA PRO A 223 4.31 3.16 -14.62
C PRO A 223 3.78 1.89 -13.92
N GLN A 224 2.91 2.08 -12.93
CA GLN A 224 2.36 0.96 -12.16
C GLN A 224 1.62 -0.05 -13.04
N ASP A 225 0.88 0.42 -14.04
CA ASP A 225 0.14 -0.46 -14.96
C ASP A 225 1.08 -1.37 -15.80
N ASP A 226 2.30 -0.88 -16.12
CA ASP A 226 3.32 -1.70 -16.79
C ASP A 226 3.87 -2.77 -15.86
N PHE A 227 4.12 -2.42 -14.59
CA PHE A 227 4.55 -3.37 -13.57
C PHE A 227 3.49 -4.45 -13.30
N HIS A 228 2.21 -4.06 -13.26
CA HIS A 228 1.10 -4.99 -13.14
C HIS A 228 1.04 -5.99 -14.30
N ARG A 229 1.33 -5.56 -15.55
CA ARG A 229 1.41 -6.48 -16.70
C ARG A 229 2.55 -7.49 -16.55
N ILE A 230 3.72 -7.06 -16.08
CA ILE A 230 4.84 -7.98 -15.81
C ILE A 230 4.45 -8.95 -14.71
N MET A 231 3.85 -8.48 -13.62
CA MET A 231 3.39 -9.32 -12.51
C MET A 231 2.36 -10.36 -12.96
N ALA A 232 1.43 -9.96 -13.82
CA ALA A 232 0.40 -10.86 -14.36
C ALA A 232 0.97 -11.98 -15.23
N HIS A 233 2.14 -11.80 -15.81
CA HIS A 233 2.82 -12.82 -16.62
C HIS A 233 3.89 -13.62 -15.86
N ALA A 234 4.25 -13.23 -14.65
CA ALA A 234 5.20 -13.96 -13.83
C ALA A 234 4.62 -15.32 -13.39
N HIS A 235 5.45 -16.37 -13.42
CA HIS A 235 5.06 -17.71 -12.98
C HIS A 235 4.96 -17.81 -11.47
N MET A 236 5.83 -17.09 -10.76
CA MET A 236 5.82 -16.96 -9.30
C MET A 236 6.11 -15.51 -8.91
N THR A 237 5.50 -15.06 -7.83
CA THR A 237 5.84 -13.77 -7.20
C THR A 237 6.46 -14.01 -5.83
N ILE A 238 7.43 -13.17 -5.46
CA ILE A 238 8.10 -13.19 -4.15
C ILE A 238 7.82 -11.89 -3.44
N GLY A 239 7.20 -11.97 -2.27
CA GLY A 239 6.92 -10.83 -1.40
C GLY A 239 8.12 -10.43 -0.55
N GLN A 240 7.90 -9.40 0.26
CA GLN A 240 8.91 -8.93 1.22
C GLN A 240 9.22 -9.99 2.28
N ALA A 241 10.45 -9.95 2.81
CA ALA A 241 10.94 -10.92 3.79
C ALA A 241 10.66 -10.49 5.25
N THR A 242 9.54 -9.78 5.45
CA THR A 242 8.99 -9.43 6.77
C THR A 242 7.70 -10.23 6.99
N ASN A 243 7.19 -10.27 8.20
CA ASN A 243 5.94 -10.96 8.54
C ASN A 243 4.66 -10.22 8.13
N ASN A 244 4.77 -9.06 7.51
CA ASN A 244 3.67 -8.26 6.99
C ASN A 244 3.76 -8.12 5.47
N PHE A 245 2.65 -7.83 4.80
CA PHE A 245 2.60 -7.52 3.38
C PHE A 245 2.29 -6.04 3.13
N ALA A 246 2.64 -5.57 1.93
CA ALA A 246 2.31 -4.26 1.41
C ALA A 246 1.39 -4.38 0.19
N THR A 247 1.12 -3.26 -0.47
CA THR A 247 0.15 -3.20 -1.58
C THR A 247 0.48 -4.16 -2.73
N SER A 248 1.76 -4.28 -3.12
CA SER A 248 2.16 -5.12 -4.27
C SER A 248 1.87 -6.60 -4.07
N GLU A 249 2.01 -7.12 -2.84
CA GLU A 249 1.68 -8.50 -2.53
C GLU A 249 0.17 -8.74 -2.58
N PHE A 250 -0.63 -7.77 -2.13
CA PHE A 250 -2.08 -7.87 -2.24
C PHE A 250 -2.57 -7.69 -3.69
N GLU A 251 -1.89 -6.87 -4.49
CA GLU A 251 -2.13 -6.77 -5.93
C GLU A 251 -1.86 -8.12 -6.62
N ALA A 252 -0.75 -8.79 -6.31
CA ALA A 252 -0.43 -10.12 -6.82
C ALA A 252 -1.52 -11.15 -6.46
N LEU A 253 -1.96 -11.19 -5.19
CA LEU A 253 -3.03 -12.07 -4.76
C LEU A 253 -4.36 -11.76 -5.45
N CYS A 254 -4.74 -10.49 -5.58
CA CYS A 254 -5.97 -10.07 -6.27
C CYS A 254 -5.95 -10.42 -7.77
N MET A 255 -4.79 -10.40 -8.42
CA MET A 255 -4.62 -10.89 -9.80
C MET A 255 -4.81 -12.41 -9.90
N GLY A 256 -4.53 -13.14 -8.82
CA GLY A 256 -4.47 -14.59 -8.78
C GLY A 256 -3.07 -15.15 -8.99
N ALA A 257 -2.02 -14.32 -8.92
CA ALA A 257 -0.65 -14.78 -9.01
C ALA A 257 -0.26 -15.57 -7.75
N PRO A 258 0.44 -16.72 -7.89
CA PRO A 258 0.96 -17.45 -6.75
C PRO A 258 2.07 -16.63 -6.08
N LEU A 259 1.99 -16.50 -4.76
CA LEU A 259 2.90 -15.67 -3.97
C LEU A 259 3.64 -16.53 -2.96
N ALA A 260 4.95 -16.29 -2.83
CA ALA A 260 5.79 -16.86 -1.80
C ALA A 260 6.44 -15.78 -0.94
N ALA A 261 6.70 -16.09 0.33
CA ALA A 261 7.37 -15.17 1.26
C ALA A 261 8.11 -15.93 2.36
N LEU A 262 9.16 -15.31 2.92
CA LEU A 262 9.95 -15.91 3.99
C LEU A 262 9.29 -15.70 5.37
N GLY A 263 9.29 -16.77 6.20
CA GLY A 263 8.70 -16.78 7.53
C GLY A 263 7.16 -16.84 7.49
N SER A 264 6.55 -16.66 8.64
CA SER A 264 5.10 -16.71 8.79
C SER A 264 4.46 -15.33 8.69
N ARG A 265 3.23 -15.28 8.20
CA ARG A 265 2.46 -14.04 8.09
C ARG A 265 1.72 -13.72 9.38
N LEU A 266 1.64 -12.43 9.71
CA LEU A 266 0.77 -11.97 10.78
C LEU A 266 -0.70 -12.14 10.39
N PRO A 267 -1.55 -12.61 11.31
CA PRO A 267 -2.97 -12.66 11.08
C PRO A 267 -3.56 -11.26 10.92
N ARG A 268 -4.63 -11.15 10.17
CA ARG A 268 -5.40 -9.90 10.03
C ARG A 268 -6.04 -9.52 11.37
N PRO A 269 -6.03 -8.22 11.74
CA PRO A 269 -6.59 -7.76 13.01
C PRO A 269 -8.12 -7.84 13.13
N ASP A 270 -8.82 -7.99 12.01
CA ASP A 270 -10.29 -7.99 11.93
C ASP A 270 -10.90 -9.40 11.86
N ASP A 271 -10.28 -10.37 11.18
CA ASP A 271 -10.84 -11.71 10.99
C ASP A 271 -9.90 -12.86 11.41
N GLY A 272 -8.68 -12.54 11.84
CA GLY A 272 -7.69 -13.52 12.30
C GLY A 272 -7.10 -14.41 11.21
N THR A 273 -7.47 -14.20 9.94
CA THR A 273 -6.96 -15.00 8.82
C THR A 273 -5.58 -14.54 8.37
N THR A 274 -4.81 -15.45 7.76
CA THR A 274 -3.53 -15.17 7.13
C THR A 274 -3.63 -15.35 5.61
N PRO A 275 -2.85 -14.61 4.81
CA PRO A 275 -2.86 -14.78 3.36
C PRO A 275 -2.35 -16.18 2.98
N PRO A 276 -3.06 -16.90 2.09
CA PRO A 276 -2.67 -18.25 1.66
C PRO A 276 -1.56 -18.17 0.60
N VAL A 277 -0.32 -18.26 1.08
CA VAL A 277 0.90 -18.14 0.28
C VAL A 277 1.84 -19.30 0.57
N ILE A 278 2.85 -19.52 -0.27
CA ILE A 278 3.99 -20.35 0.07
C ILE A 278 4.80 -19.61 1.13
N GLU A 279 4.96 -20.20 2.32
CA GLU A 279 5.74 -19.61 3.40
C GLU A 279 6.55 -20.68 4.15
N GLY A 280 7.60 -20.25 4.85
CA GLY A 280 8.46 -21.13 5.62
C GLY A 280 9.89 -20.61 5.74
N THR A 281 10.80 -21.53 5.99
CA THR A 281 12.25 -21.29 5.96
C THR A 281 12.70 -21.03 4.52
N GLU A 282 13.89 -20.48 4.35
CA GLU A 282 14.45 -20.22 3.02
C GLU A 282 14.56 -21.48 2.17
N ALA A 283 14.94 -22.62 2.76
CA ALA A 283 15.06 -23.91 2.04
C ALA A 283 13.69 -24.39 1.55
N GLU A 284 12.66 -24.35 2.42
CA GLU A 284 11.30 -24.74 2.08
C GLU A 284 10.69 -23.83 0.99
N VAL A 285 10.94 -22.52 1.08
CA VAL A 285 10.45 -21.58 0.06
C VAL A 285 11.15 -21.82 -1.28
N VAL A 286 12.46 -22.02 -1.29
CA VAL A 286 13.20 -22.33 -2.54
C VAL A 286 12.67 -23.60 -3.19
N GLU A 287 12.54 -24.70 -2.42
CA GLU A 287 12.03 -25.98 -2.91
C GLU A 287 10.62 -25.83 -3.53
N GLN A 288 9.70 -25.21 -2.80
CA GLN A 288 8.32 -25.04 -3.26
C GLN A 288 8.20 -24.09 -4.44
N VAL A 289 8.98 -23.01 -4.50
CA VAL A 289 8.99 -22.06 -5.63
C VAL A 289 9.54 -22.74 -6.89
N VAL A 290 10.61 -23.52 -6.77
CA VAL A 290 11.18 -24.26 -7.91
C VAL A 290 10.20 -25.31 -8.44
N ALA A 291 9.55 -26.07 -7.56
CA ALA A 291 8.52 -27.02 -7.95
C ALA A 291 7.29 -26.33 -8.58
N ALA A 292 6.92 -25.16 -8.11
CA ALA A 292 5.77 -24.39 -8.62
C ALA A 292 5.97 -23.91 -10.07
N LEU A 293 7.20 -23.79 -10.55
CA LEU A 293 7.48 -23.40 -11.95
C LEU A 293 7.00 -24.45 -12.96
N ASP A 294 6.84 -25.70 -12.55
CA ASP A 294 6.39 -26.79 -13.45
C ASP A 294 4.87 -26.72 -13.69
N ASP A 295 4.07 -26.29 -12.68
CA ASP A 295 2.63 -26.07 -12.80
C ASP A 295 2.17 -24.94 -11.86
N PRO A 296 2.41 -23.67 -12.21
CA PRO A 296 2.02 -22.53 -11.38
C PRO A 296 0.49 -22.37 -11.28
N VAL A 297 -0.27 -22.93 -12.26
CA VAL A 297 -1.73 -22.87 -12.25
C VAL A 297 -2.28 -23.80 -11.15
N ALA A 298 -1.75 -25.02 -11.03
CA ALA A 298 -2.13 -25.92 -9.94
C ALA A 298 -1.79 -25.33 -8.56
N VAL A 299 -0.65 -24.65 -8.44
CA VAL A 299 -0.24 -23.98 -7.18
C VAL A 299 -1.21 -22.86 -6.82
N THR A 300 -1.53 -21.97 -7.74
CA THR A 300 -2.49 -20.89 -7.49
C THR A 300 -3.88 -21.42 -7.09
N LYS A 301 -4.35 -22.45 -7.77
CA LYS A 301 -5.63 -23.10 -7.46
C LYS A 301 -5.62 -23.74 -6.06
N ARG A 302 -4.53 -24.39 -5.69
CA ARG A 302 -4.37 -24.99 -4.35
C ARG A 302 -4.35 -23.92 -3.25
N LEU A 303 -3.64 -22.80 -3.46
CA LEU A 303 -3.53 -21.72 -2.49
C LEU A 303 -4.84 -20.96 -2.31
N GLY A 304 -5.59 -20.70 -3.39
CA GLY A 304 -6.83 -19.94 -3.34
C GLY A 304 -6.62 -18.45 -3.00
N GLY A 305 -5.45 -17.90 -3.32
CA GLY A 305 -5.02 -16.54 -2.94
C GLY A 305 -6.00 -15.46 -3.37
N ARG A 306 -6.53 -15.56 -4.59
CA ARG A 306 -7.47 -14.57 -5.13
C ARG A 306 -8.81 -14.57 -4.37
N ASP A 307 -9.38 -15.73 -4.13
CA ASP A 307 -10.68 -15.87 -3.45
C ASP A 307 -10.60 -15.37 -2.00
N TRP A 308 -9.42 -15.53 -1.38
CA TRP A 308 -9.14 -14.98 -0.06
C TRP A 308 -8.96 -13.46 -0.11
N ALA A 309 -8.23 -12.92 -1.13
CA ALA A 309 -7.84 -11.52 -1.18
C ALA A 309 -8.96 -10.58 -1.61
N LEU A 310 -9.76 -10.94 -2.62
CA LEU A 310 -10.79 -10.04 -3.18
C LEU A 310 -11.77 -9.51 -2.12
N PRO A 311 -12.44 -10.32 -1.28
CA PRO A 311 -13.35 -9.79 -0.27
C PRO A 311 -12.68 -8.93 0.80
N ARG A 312 -11.35 -9.02 0.94
CA ARG A 312 -10.56 -8.43 2.01
C ARG A 312 -9.73 -7.21 1.61
N TYR A 313 -9.45 -7.05 0.33
CA TYR A 313 -8.54 -6.00 -0.17
C TYR A 313 -9.07 -5.24 -1.38
N ASP A 314 -10.09 -5.72 -2.09
CA ASP A 314 -10.68 -4.97 -3.19
C ASP A 314 -11.40 -3.72 -2.67
N ALA A 315 -10.99 -2.55 -3.14
CA ALA A 315 -11.57 -1.27 -2.77
C ALA A 315 -13.09 -1.22 -3.01
N ALA A 316 -13.60 -1.89 -4.03
CA ALA A 316 -15.01 -1.93 -4.34
C ALA A 316 -15.86 -2.53 -3.18
N THR A 317 -15.31 -3.50 -2.46
CA THR A 317 -15.97 -4.12 -1.29
C THR A 317 -16.15 -3.12 -0.13
N PHE A 318 -15.25 -2.15 0.01
CA PHE A 318 -15.25 -1.19 1.11
C PHE A 318 -15.99 0.11 0.81
N VAL A 319 -16.21 0.45 -0.46
CA VAL A 319 -16.86 1.70 -0.87
C VAL A 319 -18.21 1.93 -0.17
N PRO A 320 -19.15 0.96 -0.09
CA PRO A 320 -20.44 1.21 0.57
C PRO A 320 -20.29 1.56 2.07
N ARG A 321 -19.43 0.83 2.79
CA ARG A 321 -19.14 1.10 4.21
C ARG A 321 -18.51 2.48 4.42
N LEU A 322 -17.52 2.83 3.59
CA LEU A 322 -16.84 4.12 3.67
C LEU A 322 -17.78 5.28 3.31
N ALA A 323 -18.66 5.11 2.32
CA ALA A 323 -19.67 6.11 1.98
C ALA A 323 -20.63 6.36 3.14
N ALA A 324 -21.11 5.31 3.81
CA ALA A 324 -21.95 5.42 5.00
C ALA A 324 -21.22 6.13 6.17
N LEU A 325 -19.95 5.78 6.41
CA LEU A 325 -19.12 6.45 7.42
C LEU A 325 -18.97 7.94 7.13
N TYR A 326 -18.65 8.31 5.89
CA TYR A 326 -18.49 9.73 5.54
C TYR A 326 -19.80 10.50 5.65
N ALA A 327 -20.94 9.86 5.35
CA ALA A 327 -22.24 10.47 5.56
C ALA A 327 -22.51 10.76 7.06
N GLY A 328 -22.18 9.81 7.95
CA GLY A 328 -22.23 10.02 9.42
C GLY A 328 -21.31 11.15 9.87
N ILE A 329 -20.04 11.17 9.43
CA ILE A 329 -19.09 12.24 9.77
C ILE A 329 -19.61 13.62 9.31
N ALA A 330 -20.23 13.72 8.14
CA ALA A 330 -20.74 14.98 7.60
C ALA A 330 -21.94 15.51 8.40
N THR A 331 -22.75 14.64 9.00
CA THR A 331 -23.93 15.01 9.81
C THR A 331 -23.61 15.19 11.29
N GLY A 332 -22.45 14.73 11.75
CA GLY A 332 -22.06 14.76 13.16
C GLY A 332 -22.77 13.69 14.00
N ASP A 333 -23.24 12.62 13.34
CA ASP A 333 -23.89 11.45 13.95
C ASP A 333 -22.86 10.42 14.40
#